data_cd64fc2bfc8319bf58005192b6769a13
#
_entry.id   cd64fc2bfc8319bf58005192b6769a13
#
_cell.length_a   1.000
_cell.length_b   1.000
_cell.length_c   1.000
_cell.angle_alpha   90.00
_cell.angle_beta   90.00
_cell.angle_gamma   90.00
#
_symmetry.space_group_name_H-M   'P 1'
#
loop_
_entity.id
_entity.type
_entity.pdbx_description
1 polymer ?
#
loop_
_entity_poly.entity_id
_entity_poly.type
_entity_poly.pdbx_seq_one_letter_code
_entity_poly.pdbx_strand_id
1 'polypeptide(L)'
;MENPMVSQAEQLEQFRDYLHLLARLQLRSSVQVRADASDIVQQTLVQAIRGLEGFRGKSEAEMAGWLRQILARQLANLVRDQACQKRDISREQSLEAALDESASRVTAFLAGGDSSPSQKAVRNEEVLRLTHALAGLPEAQREAIVLHHLEHRSLAEVSLELDRSTAAVAGLIKRGLRELRVRLQAST
;
A
#
# COMPACT_ATOMS: atom_id res chain seq x y z
N MET A 1 -17.09 25.48 -15.30
CA MET A 1 -16.18 24.60 -16.05
C MET A 1 -15.10 24.13 -15.06
N GLU A 2 -15.21 22.90 -14.58
CA GLU A 2 -14.17 22.31 -13.70
C GLU A 2 -12.86 22.19 -14.50
N ASN A 3 -11.76 22.57 -13.83
CA ASN A 3 -10.44 22.46 -14.45
C ASN A 3 -10.09 20.95 -14.58
N PRO A 4 -9.86 20.43 -15.81
CA PRO A 4 -9.62 18.99 -16.03
C PRO A 4 -8.41 18.47 -15.23
N MET A 5 -7.45 19.32 -14.90
CA MET A 5 -6.31 18.97 -14.06
C MET A 5 -6.69 18.72 -12.59
N VAL A 6 -7.71 19.41 -12.05
CA VAL A 6 -8.18 19.18 -10.68
C VAL A 6 -8.89 17.84 -10.57
N SER A 7 -9.76 17.52 -11.52
CA SER A 7 -10.44 16.23 -11.58
C SER A 7 -9.46 15.05 -11.73
N GLN A 8 -8.37 15.23 -12.47
CA GLN A 8 -7.33 14.20 -12.65
C GLN A 8 -6.50 14.00 -11.38
N ALA A 9 -6.17 15.09 -10.67
CA ALA A 9 -5.47 15.00 -9.39
C ALA A 9 -6.33 14.30 -8.33
N GLU A 10 -7.62 14.59 -8.27
CA GLU A 10 -8.59 13.96 -7.36
C GLU A 10 -8.72 12.45 -7.65
N GLN A 11 -8.74 12.04 -8.92
CA GLN A 11 -8.76 10.63 -9.31
C GLN A 11 -7.52 9.86 -8.85
N LEU A 12 -6.35 10.50 -8.81
CA LEU A 12 -5.12 9.87 -8.33
C LEU A 12 -5.02 9.87 -6.81
N GLU A 13 -5.63 10.87 -6.15
CA GLU A 13 -5.58 11.02 -4.71
C GLU A 13 -6.23 9.84 -3.96
N GLN A 14 -7.27 9.23 -4.53
CA GLN A 14 -7.90 8.03 -3.96
C GLN A 14 -6.93 6.84 -3.80
N PHE A 15 -5.83 6.80 -4.56
CA PHE A 15 -4.81 5.75 -4.47
C PHE A 15 -3.72 6.07 -3.44
N ARG A 16 -3.71 7.26 -2.81
CA ARG A 16 -2.64 7.67 -1.88
C ARG A 16 -2.42 6.68 -0.74
N ASP A 17 -3.48 6.30 -0.04
CA ASP A 17 -3.39 5.40 1.12
C ASP A 17 -2.93 4.00 0.70
N TYR A 18 -3.39 3.54 -0.46
CA TYR A 18 -2.95 2.28 -1.06
C TYR A 18 -1.45 2.29 -1.39
N LEU A 19 -0.98 3.31 -2.08
CA LEU A 19 0.44 3.47 -2.42
C LEU A 19 1.29 3.62 -1.16
N HIS A 20 0.79 4.34 -0.16
CA HIS A 20 1.48 4.54 1.12
C HIS A 20 1.66 3.22 1.88
N LEU A 21 0.62 2.38 1.93
CA LEU A 21 0.71 1.05 2.53
C LEU A 21 1.76 0.20 1.80
N LEU A 22 1.72 0.14 0.48
CA LEU A 22 2.67 -0.64 -0.32
C LEU A 22 4.11 -0.13 -0.16
N ALA A 23 4.33 1.19 -0.21
CA ALA A 23 5.63 1.80 0.00
C ALA A 23 6.20 1.44 1.38
N ARG A 24 5.39 1.51 2.44
CA ARG A 24 5.79 1.13 3.80
C ARG A 24 6.19 -0.34 3.91
N LEU A 25 5.42 -1.25 3.32
CA LEU A 25 5.75 -2.68 3.31
C LEU A 25 7.11 -2.93 2.65
N GLN A 26 7.42 -2.22 1.55
CA GLN A 26 8.70 -2.36 0.85
C GLN A 26 9.87 -1.72 1.61
N LEU A 27 9.67 -0.54 2.19
CA LEU A 27 10.72 0.15 2.96
C LEU A 27 11.10 -0.63 4.23
N ARG A 28 10.14 -1.27 4.89
CA ARG A 28 10.41 -2.12 6.06
C ARG A 28 11.21 -3.38 5.73
N SER A 29 10.96 -3.97 4.56
CA SER A 29 11.72 -5.13 4.10
C SER A 29 13.16 -4.78 3.69
N SER A 30 13.45 -3.49 3.44
CA SER A 30 14.75 -2.99 3.02
C SER A 30 15.52 -2.38 4.19
N VAL A 31 16.42 -3.14 4.79
CA VAL A 31 17.27 -2.71 5.93
C VAL A 31 18.15 -1.48 5.59
N GLN A 32 18.38 -1.20 4.32
CA GLN A 32 19.35 -0.20 3.85
C GLN A 32 18.71 1.16 3.48
N VAL A 33 17.38 1.26 3.39
CA VAL A 33 16.72 2.45 2.87
C VAL A 33 16.03 3.20 4.00
N ARG A 34 16.58 4.37 4.36
CA ARG A 34 15.91 5.32 5.25
C ARG A 34 15.22 6.38 4.39
N ALA A 35 13.92 6.21 4.19
CA ALA A 35 13.09 7.18 3.48
C ALA A 35 11.69 7.23 4.07
N ASP A 36 11.03 8.36 3.93
CA ASP A 36 9.63 8.51 4.27
C ASP A 36 8.76 7.97 3.12
N ALA A 37 7.86 7.04 3.45
CA ALA A 37 6.90 6.52 2.49
C ALA A 37 6.05 7.64 1.86
N SER A 38 5.73 8.69 2.63
CA SER A 38 4.95 9.84 2.18
C SER A 38 5.64 10.59 1.05
N ASP A 39 6.96 10.81 1.14
CA ASP A 39 7.75 11.50 0.11
C ASP A 39 7.77 10.69 -1.20
N ILE A 40 7.94 9.38 -1.09
CA ILE A 40 7.94 8.48 -2.25
C ILE A 40 6.56 8.46 -2.93
N VAL A 41 5.49 8.40 -2.14
CA VAL A 41 4.12 8.44 -2.65
C VAL A 41 3.84 9.78 -3.33
N GLN A 42 4.26 10.90 -2.74
CA GLN A 42 4.11 12.21 -3.36
C GLN A 42 4.84 12.28 -4.70
N GLN A 43 6.09 11.82 -4.77
CA GLN A 43 6.84 11.76 -6.03
C GLN A 43 6.15 10.84 -7.06
N THR A 44 5.60 9.70 -6.61
CA THR A 44 4.84 8.78 -7.45
C THR A 44 3.62 9.47 -8.06
N LEU A 45 2.82 10.17 -7.25
CA LEU A 45 1.63 10.89 -7.71
C LEU A 45 1.99 12.05 -8.67
N VAL A 46 3.05 12.80 -8.38
CA VAL A 46 3.55 13.84 -9.30
C VAL A 46 3.97 13.26 -10.66
N GLN A 47 4.65 12.12 -10.68
CA GLN A 47 5.00 11.45 -11.94
C GLN A 47 3.77 10.87 -12.64
N ALA A 48 2.79 10.37 -11.89
CA ALA A 48 1.52 9.90 -12.44
C ALA A 48 0.75 11.04 -13.13
N ILE A 49 0.64 12.21 -12.50
CA ILE A 49 0.00 13.39 -13.10
C ILE A 49 0.66 13.74 -14.45
N ARG A 50 2.00 13.76 -14.49
CA ARG A 50 2.75 14.06 -15.72
C ARG A 50 2.59 13.01 -16.83
N GLY A 51 2.37 11.76 -16.45
CA GLY A 51 2.21 10.64 -17.39
C GLY A 51 0.77 10.30 -17.75
N LEU A 52 -0.21 10.96 -17.13
CA LEU A 52 -1.62 10.57 -17.20
C LEU A 52 -2.19 10.68 -18.64
N GLU A 53 -1.76 11.65 -19.43
CA GLU A 53 -2.15 11.77 -20.84
C GLU A 53 -1.74 10.55 -21.67
N GLY A 54 -0.67 9.87 -21.29
CA GLY A 54 -0.19 8.63 -21.92
C GLY A 54 -0.86 7.36 -21.41
N PHE A 55 -1.58 7.44 -20.30
CA PHE A 55 -2.28 6.28 -19.72
C PHE A 55 -3.45 5.85 -20.60
N ARG A 56 -3.54 4.55 -20.91
CA ARG A 56 -4.58 3.96 -21.78
C ARG A 56 -5.48 2.98 -21.06
N GLY A 57 -5.27 2.76 -19.77
CA GLY A 57 -6.12 1.90 -18.95
C GLY A 57 -7.53 2.47 -18.80
N LYS A 58 -8.52 1.56 -18.61
CA LYS A 58 -9.94 1.89 -18.53
C LYS A 58 -10.55 1.50 -17.17
N SER A 59 -9.77 0.90 -16.29
CA SER A 59 -10.22 0.40 -14.99
C SER A 59 -9.32 0.87 -13.85
N GLU A 60 -9.87 0.92 -12.65
CA GLU A 60 -9.10 1.18 -11.43
C GLU A 60 -7.98 0.15 -11.21
N ALA A 61 -8.20 -1.11 -11.63
CA ALA A 61 -7.18 -2.15 -11.57
C ALA A 61 -5.95 -1.82 -12.42
N GLU A 62 -6.20 -1.35 -13.65
CA GLU A 62 -5.14 -0.94 -14.57
C GLU A 62 -4.44 0.33 -14.05
N MET A 63 -5.19 1.26 -13.49
CA MET A 63 -4.63 2.44 -12.81
C MET A 63 -3.75 2.05 -11.63
N ALA A 64 -4.24 1.18 -10.74
CA ALA A 64 -3.47 0.68 -9.61
C ALA A 64 -2.19 -0.03 -10.06
N GLY A 65 -2.27 -0.85 -11.12
CA GLY A 65 -1.10 -1.52 -11.72
C GLY A 65 -0.08 -0.52 -12.25
N TRP A 66 -0.53 0.47 -13.02
CA TRP A 66 0.34 1.52 -13.56
C TRP A 66 1.00 2.36 -12.46
N LEU A 67 0.25 2.72 -11.41
CA LEU A 67 0.78 3.43 -10.25
C LEU A 67 1.82 2.61 -9.48
N ARG A 68 1.64 1.28 -9.36
CA ARG A 68 2.66 0.40 -8.77
C ARG A 68 3.95 0.38 -9.58
N GLN A 69 3.89 0.41 -10.91
CA GLN A 69 5.09 0.51 -11.75
C GLN A 69 5.84 1.82 -11.52
N ILE A 70 5.12 2.94 -11.40
CA ILE A 70 5.74 4.23 -11.08
C ILE A 70 6.38 4.16 -9.68
N LEU A 71 5.68 3.62 -8.69
CA LEU A 71 6.19 3.44 -7.33
C LEU A 71 7.45 2.57 -7.30
N ALA A 72 7.48 1.44 -8.04
CA ALA A 72 8.65 0.58 -8.17
C ALA A 72 9.87 1.34 -8.68
N ARG A 73 9.68 2.19 -9.69
CA ARG A 73 10.75 3.05 -10.24
C ARG A 73 11.27 4.07 -9.22
N GLN A 74 10.36 4.70 -8.44
CA GLN A 74 10.77 5.63 -7.39
C GLN A 74 11.58 4.93 -6.30
N LEU A 75 11.15 3.75 -5.86
CA LEU A 75 11.88 2.94 -4.89
C LEU A 75 13.24 2.47 -5.44
N ALA A 76 13.31 2.05 -6.70
CA ALA A 76 14.58 1.66 -7.35
C ALA A 76 15.55 2.84 -7.46
N ASN A 77 15.05 4.03 -7.80
CA ASN A 77 15.84 5.26 -7.84
C ASN A 77 16.41 5.59 -6.47
N LEU A 78 15.60 5.52 -5.42
CA LEU A 78 16.01 5.79 -4.05
C LEU A 78 17.14 4.85 -3.60
N VAL A 79 16.99 3.53 -3.86
CA VAL A 79 18.02 2.54 -3.53
C VAL A 79 19.31 2.82 -4.29
N ARG A 80 19.21 3.19 -5.57
CA ARG A 80 20.37 3.54 -6.41
C ARG A 80 21.09 4.75 -5.87
N ASP A 81 20.37 5.82 -5.53
CA ASP A 81 20.96 7.09 -5.07
C ASP A 81 21.67 6.91 -3.73
N GLN A 82 21.14 6.06 -2.84
CA GLN A 82 21.79 5.74 -1.55
C GLN A 82 22.99 4.80 -1.68
N ALA A 83 23.01 3.93 -2.71
CA ALA A 83 24.07 2.95 -2.93
C ALA A 83 25.14 3.43 -3.93
N CYS A 84 25.04 4.64 -4.52
CA CYS A 84 25.88 5.13 -5.61
C CYS A 84 26.06 4.11 -6.76
N GLN A 85 25.02 3.34 -7.07
CA GLN A 85 25.07 2.24 -8.04
C GLN A 85 24.49 2.64 -9.39
N LYS A 86 24.94 1.95 -10.46
CA LYS A 86 24.35 2.10 -11.80
C LYS A 86 22.91 1.57 -11.83
N ARG A 87 22.11 2.08 -12.79
CA ARG A 87 20.74 1.61 -13.02
C ARG A 87 20.73 0.10 -13.25
N ASP A 88 19.91 -0.60 -12.46
CA ASP A 88 19.74 -2.05 -12.54
C ASP A 88 18.25 -2.35 -12.84
N ILE A 89 17.99 -2.77 -14.07
CA ILE A 89 16.65 -3.11 -14.56
C ILE A 89 16.11 -4.34 -13.81
N SER A 90 16.97 -5.28 -13.43
CA SER A 90 16.56 -6.47 -12.70
C SER A 90 16.00 -6.12 -11.32
N ARG A 91 16.55 -5.09 -10.68
CA ARG A 91 16.07 -4.58 -9.39
C ARG A 91 14.71 -3.89 -9.52
N GLU A 92 14.47 -3.13 -10.60
CA GLU A 92 13.17 -2.52 -10.86
C GLU A 92 12.09 -3.59 -11.03
N GLN A 93 12.36 -4.63 -11.81
CA GLN A 93 11.45 -5.78 -11.98
C GLN A 93 11.21 -6.55 -10.69
N SER A 94 12.25 -6.73 -9.87
CA SER A 94 12.12 -7.37 -8.55
C SER A 94 11.24 -6.55 -7.59
N LEU A 95 11.36 -5.22 -7.59
CA LEU A 95 10.51 -4.33 -6.79
C LEU A 95 9.06 -4.33 -7.29
N GLU A 96 8.84 -4.35 -8.61
CA GLU A 96 7.51 -4.46 -9.20
C GLU A 96 6.83 -5.77 -8.76
N ALA A 97 7.52 -6.90 -8.86
CA ALA A 97 7.02 -8.19 -8.40
C ALA A 97 6.71 -8.19 -6.88
N ALA A 98 7.57 -7.59 -6.06
CA ALA A 98 7.37 -7.48 -4.62
C ALA A 98 6.18 -6.57 -4.25
N LEU A 99 5.93 -5.50 -5.01
CA LEU A 99 4.75 -4.65 -4.87
C LEU A 99 3.48 -5.39 -5.27
N ASP A 100 3.51 -6.19 -6.34
CA ASP A 100 2.37 -7.01 -6.76
C ASP A 100 2.05 -8.11 -5.74
N GLU A 101 3.06 -8.73 -5.14
CA GLU A 101 2.87 -9.65 -4.02
C GLU A 101 2.25 -8.96 -2.81
N SER A 102 2.73 -7.78 -2.44
CA SER A 102 2.16 -6.98 -1.35
C SER A 102 0.70 -6.59 -1.62
N ALA A 103 0.37 -6.18 -2.84
CA ALA A 103 -0.99 -5.90 -3.27
C ALA A 103 -1.89 -7.15 -3.17
N SER A 104 -1.35 -8.30 -3.54
CA SER A 104 -2.06 -9.58 -3.42
C SER A 104 -2.34 -9.95 -1.95
N ARG A 105 -1.40 -9.68 -1.03
CA ARG A 105 -1.60 -9.89 0.41
C ARG A 105 -2.70 -8.97 0.97
N VAL A 106 -2.74 -7.71 0.56
CA VAL A 106 -3.82 -6.78 0.95
C VAL A 106 -5.18 -7.30 0.46
N THR A 107 -5.24 -7.78 -0.78
CA THR A 107 -6.45 -8.38 -1.36
C THR A 107 -6.87 -9.65 -0.62
N ALA A 108 -5.93 -10.53 -0.28
CA ALA A 108 -6.19 -11.74 0.48
C ALA A 108 -6.69 -11.47 1.91
N PHE A 109 -6.14 -10.44 2.56
CA PHE A 109 -6.60 -10.00 3.88
C PHE A 109 -8.07 -9.55 3.85
N LEU A 110 -8.49 -8.80 2.82
CA LEU A 110 -9.87 -8.39 2.61
C LEU A 110 -10.79 -9.60 2.40
N ALA A 111 -10.34 -10.59 1.63
CA ALA A 111 -11.14 -11.77 1.26
C ALA A 111 -11.35 -12.78 2.41
N GLY A 112 -10.69 -12.59 3.55
CA GLY A 112 -10.79 -13.54 4.68
C GLY A 112 -10.27 -14.96 4.37
N GLY A 113 -9.46 -15.11 3.32
CA GLY A 113 -8.82 -16.38 2.94
C GLY A 113 -9.56 -17.24 1.92
N ASP A 114 -10.87 -17.01 1.67
CA ASP A 114 -11.64 -17.82 0.71
C ASP A 114 -12.24 -16.96 -0.39
N SER A 115 -11.59 -16.86 -1.56
CA SER A 115 -12.20 -16.15 -2.67
C SER A 115 -11.79 -16.60 -4.08
N SER A 116 -12.79 -16.70 -4.95
CA SER A 116 -12.73 -17.11 -6.35
C SER A 116 -12.17 -16.01 -7.28
N PRO A 117 -11.48 -16.38 -8.39
CA PRO A 117 -10.81 -15.44 -9.32
C PRO A 117 -11.72 -14.49 -10.11
N SER A 118 -13.01 -14.74 -10.19
CA SER A 118 -13.93 -14.01 -11.09
C SER A 118 -14.41 -12.63 -10.60
N GLN A 119 -13.93 -12.13 -9.45
CA GLN A 119 -14.37 -10.88 -8.83
C GLN A 119 -13.31 -9.76 -8.85
N LYS A 120 -12.34 -9.77 -9.77
CA LYS A 120 -11.19 -8.86 -9.75
C LYS A 120 -11.52 -7.36 -9.83
N ALA A 121 -12.57 -6.95 -10.54
CA ALA A 121 -12.91 -5.52 -10.68
C ALA A 121 -13.55 -4.95 -9.41
N VAL A 122 -14.50 -5.65 -8.81
CA VAL A 122 -15.16 -5.26 -7.55
C VAL A 122 -14.14 -5.17 -6.40
N ARG A 123 -13.09 -5.99 -6.44
CA ARG A 123 -12.04 -6.04 -5.40
C ARG A 123 -11.13 -4.82 -5.35
N ASN A 124 -10.93 -4.08 -6.46
CA ASN A 124 -10.03 -2.93 -6.41
C ASN A 124 -10.62 -1.77 -5.61
N GLU A 125 -11.88 -1.46 -5.80
CA GLU A 125 -12.59 -0.48 -4.98
C GLU A 125 -12.61 -0.88 -3.50
N GLU A 126 -12.82 -2.17 -3.23
CA GLU A 126 -12.77 -2.71 -1.87
C GLU A 126 -11.36 -2.62 -1.26
N VAL A 127 -10.30 -2.84 -2.06
CA VAL A 127 -8.90 -2.67 -1.62
C VAL A 127 -8.61 -1.20 -1.31
N LEU A 128 -9.05 -0.27 -2.13
CA LEU A 128 -8.89 1.17 -1.85
C LEU A 128 -9.64 1.58 -0.59
N ARG A 129 -10.89 1.11 -0.43
CA ARG A 129 -11.67 1.34 0.81
C ARG A 129 -10.98 0.74 2.05
N LEU A 130 -10.42 -0.46 1.93
CA LEU A 130 -9.68 -1.10 3.01
C LEU A 130 -8.45 -0.29 3.41
N THR A 131 -7.65 0.14 2.44
CA THR A 131 -6.42 0.91 2.70
C THR A 131 -6.73 2.26 3.32
N HIS A 132 -7.77 2.95 2.85
CA HIS A 132 -8.26 4.17 3.47
C HIS A 132 -8.76 3.95 4.91
N ALA A 133 -9.54 2.89 5.15
CA ALA A 133 -10.01 2.53 6.48
C ALA A 133 -8.86 2.19 7.44
N LEU A 134 -7.82 1.48 6.94
CA LEU A 134 -6.59 1.20 7.68
C LEU A 134 -5.82 2.49 8.01
N ALA A 135 -5.69 3.41 7.06
CA ALA A 135 -5.02 4.71 7.28
C ALA A 135 -5.71 5.53 8.38
N GLY A 136 -7.02 5.44 8.49
CA GLY A 136 -7.82 6.11 9.53
C GLY A 136 -7.76 5.48 10.93
N LEU A 137 -7.13 4.31 11.11
CA LEU A 137 -6.96 3.71 12.43
C LEU A 137 -5.90 4.45 13.27
N PRO A 138 -6.02 4.44 14.61
CA PRO A 138 -4.93 4.82 15.48
C PRO A 138 -3.64 4.07 15.13
N GLU A 139 -2.51 4.78 15.08
CA GLU A 139 -1.24 4.25 14.57
C GLU A 139 -0.86 2.88 15.17
N ALA A 140 -0.92 2.74 16.50
CA ALA A 140 -0.56 1.49 17.17
C ALA A 140 -1.46 0.30 16.75
N GLN A 141 -2.75 0.54 16.44
CA GLN A 141 -3.64 -0.50 15.96
C GLN A 141 -3.34 -0.87 14.51
N ARG A 142 -3.12 0.14 13.66
CA ARG A 142 -2.73 -0.04 12.26
C ARG A 142 -1.43 -0.82 12.16
N GLU A 143 -0.39 -0.41 12.91
CA GLU A 143 0.89 -1.11 12.94
C GLU A 143 0.77 -2.58 13.33
N ALA A 144 0.05 -2.86 14.42
CA ALA A 144 -0.16 -4.23 14.87
C ALA A 144 -0.87 -5.09 13.82
N ILE A 145 -1.86 -4.54 13.12
CA ILE A 145 -2.58 -5.25 12.04
C ILE A 145 -1.65 -5.48 10.84
N VAL A 146 -0.92 -4.46 10.39
CA VAL A 146 -0.01 -4.56 9.24
C VAL A 146 1.06 -5.62 9.50
N LEU A 147 1.74 -5.54 10.63
CA LEU A 147 2.80 -6.49 10.99
C LEU A 147 2.27 -7.94 11.08
N HIS A 148 1.13 -8.14 11.75
CA HIS A 148 0.63 -9.49 11.98
C HIS A 148 -0.05 -10.08 10.74
N HIS A 149 -0.95 -9.33 10.08
CA HIS A 149 -1.77 -9.86 8.99
C HIS A 149 -1.18 -9.67 7.59
N LEU A 150 -0.45 -8.59 7.34
CA LEU A 150 0.12 -8.33 6.00
C LEU A 150 1.58 -8.76 5.89
N GLU A 151 2.35 -8.71 6.98
CA GLU A 151 3.74 -9.19 7.00
C GLU A 151 3.87 -10.60 7.60
N HIS A 152 2.75 -11.21 8.01
CA HIS A 152 2.70 -12.57 8.58
C HIS A 152 3.60 -12.80 9.80
N ARG A 153 3.85 -11.76 10.59
CA ARG A 153 4.65 -11.87 11.81
C ARG A 153 3.85 -12.50 12.96
N SER A 154 4.51 -13.30 13.75
CA SER A 154 3.94 -13.85 14.99
C SER A 154 3.66 -12.73 16.01
N LEU A 155 2.74 -12.97 16.95
CA LEU A 155 2.48 -12.02 18.05
C LEU A 155 3.73 -11.70 18.88
N ALA A 156 4.66 -12.65 19.00
CA ALA A 156 5.92 -12.46 19.71
C ALA A 156 6.84 -11.48 18.96
N GLU A 157 6.99 -11.61 17.65
CA GLU A 157 7.77 -10.69 16.83
C GLU A 157 7.18 -9.28 16.81
N VAL A 158 5.85 -9.17 16.69
CA VAL A 158 5.16 -7.87 16.76
C VAL A 158 5.32 -7.23 18.14
N SER A 159 5.30 -8.03 19.21
CA SER A 159 5.52 -7.62 20.59
C SER A 159 6.89 -6.97 20.77
N LEU A 160 7.94 -7.59 20.22
CA LEU A 160 9.29 -7.07 20.23
C LEU A 160 9.44 -5.77 19.43
N GLU A 161 8.85 -5.72 18.23
CA GLU A 161 8.96 -4.54 17.37
C GLU A 161 8.21 -3.32 17.90
N LEU A 162 7.04 -3.53 18.50
CA LEU A 162 6.24 -2.44 19.07
C LEU A 162 6.59 -2.10 20.53
N ASP A 163 7.56 -2.80 21.12
CA ASP A 163 7.93 -2.68 22.55
C ASP A 163 6.70 -2.77 23.47
N ARG A 164 5.89 -3.84 23.28
CA ARG A 164 4.66 -4.08 24.04
C ARG A 164 4.53 -5.55 24.38
N SER A 165 3.76 -5.88 25.42
CA SER A 165 3.46 -7.28 25.72
C SER A 165 2.61 -7.93 24.62
N THR A 166 2.73 -9.24 24.43
CA THR A 166 1.92 -10.00 23.46
C THR A 166 0.42 -9.85 23.72
N ALA A 167 0.01 -9.77 24.99
CA ALA A 167 -1.38 -9.50 25.36
C ALA A 167 -1.83 -8.10 24.91
N ALA A 168 -0.97 -7.08 25.04
CA ALA A 168 -1.28 -5.73 24.57
C ALA A 168 -1.40 -5.69 23.05
N VAL A 169 -0.50 -6.37 22.31
CA VAL A 169 -0.56 -6.49 20.85
C VAL A 169 -1.84 -7.18 20.40
N ALA A 170 -2.21 -8.31 21.01
CA ALA A 170 -3.47 -8.99 20.70
C ALA A 170 -4.68 -8.07 20.94
N GLY A 171 -4.62 -7.26 22.01
CA GLY A 171 -5.65 -6.25 22.30
C GLY A 171 -5.71 -5.14 21.24
N LEU A 172 -4.56 -4.67 20.71
CA LEU A 172 -4.50 -3.69 19.63
C LEU A 172 -5.11 -4.25 18.35
N ILE A 173 -4.72 -5.45 17.95
CA ILE A 173 -5.26 -6.15 16.78
C ILE A 173 -6.78 -6.31 16.90
N LYS A 174 -7.26 -6.83 18.02
CA LYS A 174 -8.70 -7.05 18.24
C LYS A 174 -9.52 -5.74 18.12
N ARG A 175 -9.04 -4.65 18.75
CA ARG A 175 -9.72 -3.34 18.68
C ARG A 175 -9.64 -2.77 17.26
N GLY A 176 -8.47 -2.84 16.63
CA GLY A 176 -8.28 -2.34 15.27
C GLY A 176 -9.14 -3.07 14.24
N LEU A 177 -9.22 -4.40 14.30
CA LEU A 177 -10.09 -5.19 13.41
C LEU A 177 -11.58 -4.86 13.62
N ARG A 178 -12.01 -4.62 14.86
CA ARG A 178 -13.37 -4.18 15.14
C ARG A 178 -13.67 -2.81 14.54
N GLU A 179 -12.78 -1.86 14.74
CA GLU A 179 -12.91 -0.50 14.18
C GLU A 179 -12.89 -0.54 12.64
N LEU A 180 -11.98 -1.32 12.06
CA LEU A 180 -11.88 -1.50 10.62
C LEU A 180 -13.20 -2.03 10.02
N ARG A 181 -13.81 -3.02 10.68
CA ARG A 181 -15.12 -3.56 10.25
C ARG A 181 -16.20 -2.49 10.27
N VAL A 182 -16.26 -1.66 11.31
CA VAL A 182 -17.24 -0.56 11.41
C VAL A 182 -17.04 0.45 10.27
N ARG A 183 -15.79 0.83 9.98
CA ARG A 183 -15.47 1.79 8.91
C ARG A 183 -15.83 1.25 7.52
N LEU A 184 -15.53 -0.02 7.26
CA LEU A 184 -15.87 -0.65 5.98
C LEU A 184 -17.39 -0.77 5.78
N GLN A 185 -18.15 -0.99 6.83
CA GLN A 185 -19.62 -1.03 6.75
C GLN A 185 -20.23 0.36 6.55
N ALA A 186 -19.65 1.41 7.11
CA ALA A 186 -20.14 2.78 6.98
C ALA A 186 -19.87 3.39 5.59
N SER A 187 -18.97 2.79 4.81
CA SER A 187 -18.58 3.26 3.46
C SER A 187 -19.33 2.52 2.34
N THR A 188 -20.32 1.71 2.67
CA THR A 188 -21.21 1.00 1.73
C THR A 188 -22.53 1.73 1.60
#